data_ead169e5f359b5650a6b442380d5587d
#
_entry.id   ead169e5f359b5650a6b442380d5587d
#
_cell.length_a   1.000
_cell.length_b   1.000
_cell.length_c   1.000
_cell.angle_alpha   90.00
_cell.angle_beta   90.00
_cell.angle_gamma   90.00
#
_symmetry.space_group_name_H-M   'P 1'
#
loop_
_entity.id
_entity.type
_entity.pdbx_description
1 polymer ?
#
loop_
_entity_poly.entity_id
_entity_poly.type
_entity_poly.pdbx_seq_one_letter_code
_entity_poly.pdbx_strand_id
1 'polypeptide(L)'
;MSAELLPLPMAVVAFLYAMVGHGGASGYLALMGVAGVPPHGMKVTALCMNLCVSAIAGVQFFRAGHFRWHVLRPFIITSVPCAFLGAGIKLNDALYLQLLGACVAVAGLRLVGLVPARPVIVDRVPLFPSFAIGAAIGLLSGMLGIGGGILLSPVLLLAGWADARTAAATSAFFILVNSAAGLLNVPDLGVGMPDGSAHWITAAVLGGLAGSWLGARRSPEPRLRQALGMVLLLASVKLLWP
;
A
#
# COMPACT_ATOMS: atom_id res chain seq x y z
N MET A 1 5.25 -21.78 5.44
CA MET A 1 4.57 -21.22 6.64
C MET A 1 3.11 -21.60 6.50
N SER A 2 2.53 -22.31 7.47
CA SER A 2 1.11 -22.69 7.38
C SER A 2 0.23 -21.44 7.39
N ALA A 3 -0.89 -21.45 6.66
CA ALA A 3 -1.83 -20.33 6.56
C ALA A 3 -2.38 -19.89 7.93
N GLU A 4 -2.41 -20.80 8.89
CA GLU A 4 -2.85 -20.56 10.27
C GLU A 4 -1.92 -19.62 11.06
N LEU A 5 -0.65 -19.50 10.67
CA LEU A 5 0.32 -18.64 11.33
C LEU A 5 0.34 -17.21 10.76
N LEU A 6 -0.37 -16.94 9.66
CA LEU A 6 -0.39 -15.63 8.99
C LEU A 6 -1.06 -14.49 9.77
N PRO A 7 -2.10 -14.69 10.62
CA PRO A 7 -2.79 -13.58 11.26
C PRO A 7 -1.86 -12.66 12.06
N LEU A 8 -0.95 -13.21 12.86
CA LEU A 8 -0.03 -12.40 13.65
C LEU A 8 0.95 -11.57 12.82
N PRO A 9 1.70 -12.13 11.84
CA PRO A 9 2.50 -11.33 10.91
C PRO A 9 1.67 -10.29 10.15
N MET A 10 0.43 -10.60 9.74
CA MET A 10 -0.46 -9.64 9.07
C MET A 10 -0.80 -8.45 9.98
N ALA A 11 -1.12 -8.70 11.26
CA ALA A 11 -1.37 -7.64 12.23
C ALA A 11 -0.14 -6.75 12.44
N VAL A 12 1.05 -7.33 12.56
CA VAL A 12 2.31 -6.59 12.72
C VAL A 12 2.61 -5.73 11.49
N VAL A 13 2.45 -6.29 10.30
CA VAL A 13 2.62 -5.53 9.04
C VAL A 13 1.60 -4.40 8.97
N ALA A 14 0.32 -4.67 9.24
CA ALA A 14 -0.72 -3.65 9.26
C ALA A 14 -0.41 -2.51 10.23
N PHE A 15 0.05 -2.84 11.44
CA PHE A 15 0.46 -1.87 12.45
C PHE A 15 1.57 -0.95 11.93
N LEU A 16 2.67 -1.53 11.41
CA LEU A 16 3.84 -0.80 10.95
C LEU A 16 3.52 0.09 9.73
N TYR A 17 2.75 -0.45 8.78
CA TYR A 17 2.35 0.29 7.59
C TYR A 17 1.37 1.41 7.90
N ALA A 18 0.37 1.14 8.74
CA ALA A 18 -0.63 2.12 9.11
C ALA A 18 -0.03 3.29 9.92
N MET A 19 1.06 3.08 10.67
CA MET A 19 1.82 4.16 11.33
C MET A 19 2.34 5.21 10.34
N VAL A 20 2.61 4.82 9.10
CA VAL A 20 3.08 5.71 8.03
C VAL A 20 2.01 6.02 6.97
N GLY A 21 0.73 5.77 7.31
CA GLY A 21 -0.40 6.06 6.44
C GLY A 21 -0.57 5.09 5.26
N HIS A 22 -0.03 3.87 5.35
CA HIS A 22 -0.15 2.88 4.29
C HIS A 22 -1.08 1.74 4.70
N GLY A 23 -1.76 1.13 3.70
CA GLY A 23 -2.67 0.00 3.92
C GLY A 23 -1.98 -1.32 4.24
N GLY A 24 -0.72 -1.49 3.80
CA GLY A 24 0.08 -2.68 4.10
C GLY A 24 0.12 -3.73 2.99
N ALA A 25 -0.53 -3.53 1.83
CA ALA A 25 -0.66 -4.56 0.80
C ALA A 25 0.65 -5.19 0.36
N SER A 26 1.71 -4.40 0.13
CA SER A 26 3.00 -4.96 -0.29
C SER A 26 3.56 -5.94 0.74
N GLY A 27 3.36 -5.68 2.03
CA GLY A 27 3.71 -6.59 3.10
C GLY A 27 2.80 -7.82 3.16
N TYR A 28 1.49 -7.66 3.00
CA TYR A 28 0.54 -8.78 2.95
C TYR A 28 0.82 -9.69 1.75
N LEU A 29 1.01 -9.10 0.58
CA LEU A 29 1.33 -9.83 -0.64
C LEU A 29 2.67 -10.57 -0.52
N ALA A 30 3.68 -9.94 0.10
CA ALA A 30 4.95 -10.59 0.39
C ALA A 30 4.78 -11.80 1.33
N LEU A 31 4.02 -11.65 2.42
CA LEU A 31 3.72 -12.75 3.35
C LEU A 31 2.95 -13.88 2.68
N MET A 32 1.91 -13.55 1.91
CA MET A 32 1.12 -14.52 1.15
C MET A 32 1.96 -15.22 0.08
N GLY A 33 2.81 -14.49 -0.65
CA GLY A 33 3.71 -15.06 -1.65
C GLY A 33 4.73 -16.03 -1.02
N VAL A 34 5.31 -15.66 0.12
CA VAL A 34 6.21 -16.57 0.89
C VAL A 34 5.46 -17.81 1.40
N ALA A 35 4.17 -17.67 1.73
CA ALA A 35 3.32 -18.78 2.15
C ALA A 35 2.79 -19.65 0.99
N GLY A 36 3.07 -19.27 -0.27
CA GLY A 36 2.63 -20.03 -1.46
C GLY A 36 1.15 -19.84 -1.82
N VAL A 37 0.54 -18.72 -1.40
CA VAL A 37 -0.84 -18.39 -1.79
C VAL A 37 -0.88 -18.07 -3.29
N PRO A 38 -1.85 -18.58 -4.06
CA PRO A 38 -1.97 -18.27 -5.48
C PRO A 38 -2.17 -16.78 -5.77
N PRO A 39 -1.56 -16.20 -6.83
CA PRO A 39 -1.59 -14.77 -7.13
C PRO A 39 -2.98 -14.14 -7.19
N HIS A 40 -3.97 -14.88 -7.74
CA HIS A 40 -5.35 -14.38 -7.81
C HIS A 40 -5.93 -14.13 -6.40
N GLY A 41 -5.80 -15.09 -5.48
CA GLY A 41 -6.26 -14.94 -4.09
C GLY A 41 -5.48 -13.87 -3.32
N MET A 42 -4.18 -13.75 -3.57
CA MET A 42 -3.35 -12.70 -2.98
C MET A 42 -3.88 -11.30 -3.30
N LYS A 43 -4.19 -11.03 -4.58
CA LYS A 43 -4.64 -9.72 -5.06
C LYS A 43 -5.94 -9.29 -4.39
N VAL A 44 -6.97 -10.15 -4.43
CA VAL A 44 -8.28 -9.83 -3.86
C VAL A 44 -8.20 -9.60 -2.36
N THR A 45 -7.54 -10.52 -1.64
CA THR A 45 -7.36 -10.41 -0.19
C THR A 45 -6.62 -9.13 0.20
N ALA A 46 -5.54 -8.81 -0.51
CA ALA A 46 -4.76 -7.59 -0.25
C ALA A 46 -5.58 -6.30 -0.50
N LEU A 47 -6.40 -6.26 -1.54
CA LEU A 47 -7.27 -5.12 -1.82
C LEU A 47 -8.33 -4.94 -0.71
N CYS A 48 -8.94 -6.03 -0.21
CA CYS A 48 -9.89 -5.99 0.90
C CYS A 48 -9.22 -5.51 2.20
N MET A 49 -8.05 -6.06 2.54
CA MET A 49 -7.27 -5.61 3.70
C MET A 49 -6.89 -4.13 3.58
N ASN A 50 -6.43 -3.70 2.41
CA ASN A 50 -6.14 -2.30 2.13
C ASN A 50 -7.34 -1.40 2.32
N LEU A 51 -8.50 -1.79 1.78
CA LEU A 51 -9.72 -1.00 1.90
C LEU A 51 -10.05 -0.71 3.38
N CYS A 52 -10.02 -1.74 4.22
CA CYS A 52 -10.29 -1.63 5.65
C CYS A 52 -9.22 -0.79 6.36
N VAL A 53 -7.95 -1.16 6.21
CA VAL A 53 -6.85 -0.52 6.96
C VAL A 53 -6.62 0.91 6.51
N SER A 54 -6.72 1.20 5.20
CA SER A 54 -6.54 2.56 4.68
C SER A 54 -7.71 3.48 5.00
N ALA A 55 -8.94 2.97 5.09
CA ALA A 55 -10.09 3.74 5.57
C ALA A 55 -9.86 4.21 7.03
N ILE A 56 -9.43 3.28 7.89
CA ILE A 56 -9.12 3.57 9.29
C ILE A 56 -7.98 4.58 9.39
N ALA A 57 -6.88 4.34 8.70
CA ALA A 57 -5.72 5.24 8.68
C ALA A 57 -6.09 6.62 8.13
N GLY A 58 -6.85 6.67 7.02
CA GLY A 58 -7.33 7.91 6.42
C GLY A 58 -8.13 8.75 7.41
N VAL A 59 -9.11 8.14 8.10
CA VAL A 59 -9.90 8.83 9.11
C VAL A 59 -9.04 9.36 10.26
N GLN A 60 -8.07 8.58 10.74
CA GLN A 60 -7.21 9.00 11.84
C GLN A 60 -6.26 10.14 11.46
N PHE A 61 -5.62 10.07 10.30
CA PHE A 61 -4.77 11.16 9.79
C PHE A 61 -5.59 12.41 9.40
N PHE A 62 -6.82 12.23 8.90
CA PHE A 62 -7.74 13.33 8.63
C PHE A 62 -8.11 14.06 9.93
N ARG A 63 -8.53 13.32 10.97
CA ARG A 63 -8.87 13.89 12.30
C ARG A 63 -7.67 14.57 12.96
N ALA A 64 -6.46 14.12 12.67
CA ALA A 64 -5.22 14.76 13.14
C ALA A 64 -4.83 16.02 12.33
N GLY A 65 -5.62 16.42 11.32
CA GLY A 65 -5.41 17.65 10.55
C GLY A 65 -4.31 17.57 9.47
N HIS A 66 -3.84 16.37 9.13
CA HIS A 66 -2.74 16.18 8.19
C HIS A 66 -3.20 16.02 6.73
N PHE A 67 -4.49 15.89 6.48
CA PHE A 67 -5.03 15.70 5.13
C PHE A 67 -5.10 17.01 4.35
N ARG A 68 -4.64 17.00 3.09
CA ARG A 68 -4.67 18.13 2.17
C ARG A 68 -5.29 17.71 0.83
N TRP A 69 -6.53 18.14 0.57
CA TRP A 69 -7.27 17.78 -0.63
C TRP A 69 -6.55 18.19 -1.93
N HIS A 70 -5.91 19.36 -1.95
CA HIS A 70 -5.19 19.85 -3.12
C HIS A 70 -3.98 18.99 -3.50
N VAL A 71 -3.40 18.23 -2.54
CA VAL A 71 -2.30 17.29 -2.81
C VAL A 71 -2.85 15.99 -3.39
N LEU A 72 -3.99 15.47 -2.91
CA LEU A 72 -4.57 14.20 -3.35
C LEU A 72 -5.24 14.30 -4.73
N ARG A 73 -6.05 15.34 -4.93
CA ARG A 73 -6.96 15.50 -6.07
C ARG A 73 -6.32 15.24 -7.44
N PRO A 74 -5.16 15.82 -7.80
CA PRO A 74 -4.60 15.62 -9.14
C PRO A 74 -4.22 14.17 -9.42
N PHE A 75 -3.84 13.40 -8.42
CA PHE A 75 -3.46 12.00 -8.61
C PHE A 75 -4.69 11.09 -8.79
N ILE A 76 -5.76 11.27 -7.99
CA ILE A 76 -6.91 10.37 -8.02
C ILE A 76 -7.74 10.48 -9.31
N ILE A 77 -7.73 11.63 -9.97
CA ILE A 77 -8.45 11.84 -11.24
C ILE A 77 -8.04 10.80 -12.29
N THR A 78 -6.77 10.48 -12.36
CA THR A 78 -6.24 9.52 -13.34
C THR A 78 -5.99 8.14 -12.74
N SER A 79 -5.61 8.06 -11.45
CA SER A 79 -5.28 6.77 -10.84
C SER A 79 -6.50 5.89 -10.62
N VAL A 80 -7.65 6.45 -10.27
CA VAL A 80 -8.87 5.66 -10.03
C VAL A 80 -9.32 4.91 -11.28
N PRO A 81 -9.53 5.56 -12.45
CA PRO A 81 -9.88 4.84 -13.66
C PRO A 81 -8.77 3.87 -14.11
N CYS A 82 -7.48 4.24 -13.96
CA CYS A 82 -6.38 3.36 -14.30
C CYS A 82 -6.28 2.16 -13.35
N ALA A 83 -6.59 2.30 -12.07
CA ALA A 83 -6.64 1.18 -11.11
C ALA A 83 -7.79 0.22 -11.44
N PHE A 84 -8.94 0.74 -11.82
CA PHE A 84 -10.06 -0.08 -12.30
C PHE A 84 -9.63 -0.89 -13.54
N LEU A 85 -9.10 -0.23 -14.57
CA LEU A 85 -8.63 -0.91 -15.79
C LEU A 85 -7.52 -1.92 -15.49
N GLY A 86 -6.53 -1.53 -14.66
CA GLY A 86 -5.43 -2.39 -14.27
C GLY A 86 -5.89 -3.66 -13.53
N ALA A 87 -6.95 -3.56 -12.74
CA ALA A 87 -7.50 -4.71 -12.02
C ALA A 87 -8.04 -5.80 -12.95
N GLY A 88 -8.54 -5.43 -14.13
CA GLY A 88 -9.01 -6.37 -15.17
C GLY A 88 -7.88 -7.04 -15.97
N ILE A 89 -6.65 -6.52 -15.89
CA ILE A 89 -5.52 -7.09 -16.64
C ILE A 89 -5.05 -8.38 -15.94
N LYS A 90 -5.13 -9.49 -16.67
CA LYS A 90 -4.63 -10.80 -16.24
C LYS A 90 -3.15 -10.89 -16.59
N LEU A 91 -2.29 -10.99 -15.58
CA LEU A 91 -0.87 -11.30 -15.74
C LEU A 91 -0.66 -12.80 -15.58
N ASN A 92 0.37 -13.34 -16.23
CA ASN A 92 0.86 -14.66 -15.85
C ASN A 92 1.54 -14.60 -14.48
N ASP A 93 1.57 -15.72 -13.76
CA ASP A 93 2.04 -15.78 -12.37
C ASP A 93 3.51 -15.32 -12.24
N ALA A 94 4.37 -15.65 -13.19
CA ALA A 94 5.77 -15.24 -13.15
C ALA A 94 5.92 -13.72 -13.26
N LEU A 95 5.24 -13.09 -14.23
CA LEU A 95 5.28 -11.64 -14.43
C LEU A 95 4.64 -10.91 -13.23
N TYR A 96 3.54 -11.45 -12.68
CA TYR A 96 2.91 -10.91 -11.47
C TYR A 96 3.89 -10.87 -10.31
N LEU A 97 4.56 -12.00 -10.01
CA LEU A 97 5.52 -12.11 -8.89
C LEU A 97 6.74 -11.22 -9.11
N GLN A 98 7.25 -11.10 -10.34
CA GLN A 98 8.37 -10.22 -10.67
C GLN A 98 8.01 -8.73 -10.46
N LEU A 99 6.87 -8.29 -11.00
CA LEU A 99 6.42 -6.90 -10.82
C LEU A 99 6.12 -6.60 -9.35
N LEU A 100 5.50 -7.55 -8.64
CA LEU A 100 5.26 -7.44 -7.22
C LEU A 100 6.57 -7.34 -6.45
N GLY A 101 7.54 -8.21 -6.74
CA GLY A 101 8.87 -8.21 -6.13
C GLY A 101 9.58 -6.88 -6.33
N ALA A 102 9.54 -6.32 -7.54
CA ALA A 102 10.10 -4.99 -7.81
C ALA A 102 9.43 -3.88 -6.98
N CYS A 103 8.10 -3.88 -6.89
CA CYS A 103 7.37 -2.91 -6.07
C CYS A 103 7.67 -3.07 -4.57
N VAL A 104 7.77 -4.31 -4.08
CA VAL A 104 8.13 -4.61 -2.69
C VAL A 104 9.57 -4.19 -2.39
N ALA A 105 10.51 -4.36 -3.35
CA ALA A 105 11.89 -3.88 -3.23
C ALA A 105 11.94 -2.35 -3.07
N VAL A 106 11.23 -1.60 -3.93
CA VAL A 106 11.14 -0.13 -3.82
C VAL A 106 10.57 0.29 -2.46
N ALA A 107 9.56 -0.43 -1.97
CA ALA A 107 9.00 -0.22 -0.65
C ALA A 107 10.02 -0.43 0.47
N GLY A 108 10.76 -1.53 0.41
CA GLY A 108 11.80 -1.88 1.37
C GLY A 108 12.94 -0.85 1.41
N LEU A 109 13.49 -0.49 0.24
CA LEU A 109 14.54 0.53 0.11
C LEU A 109 14.13 1.87 0.73
N ARG A 110 12.88 2.27 0.52
CA ARG A 110 12.35 3.48 1.13
C ARG A 110 12.25 3.41 2.64
N LEU A 111 11.75 2.30 3.19
CA LEU A 111 11.58 2.13 4.62
C LEU A 111 12.91 2.02 5.37
N VAL A 112 13.94 1.48 4.74
CA VAL A 112 15.32 1.48 5.28
C VAL A 112 15.90 2.91 5.35
N GLY A 113 15.32 3.87 4.63
CA GLY A 113 15.73 5.28 4.70
C GLY A 113 16.77 5.68 3.67
N LEU A 114 16.98 4.87 2.63
CA LEU A 114 17.89 5.19 1.51
C LEU A 114 17.35 6.30 0.60
N VAL A 115 16.06 6.65 0.76
CA VAL A 115 15.42 7.71 -0.01
C VAL A 115 15.20 8.93 0.90
N PRO A 116 16.02 9.98 0.78
CA PRO A 116 15.90 11.17 1.62
C PRO A 116 14.63 11.97 1.26
N ALA A 117 13.98 12.51 2.29
CA ALA A 117 12.90 13.49 2.08
C ALA A 117 13.50 14.86 1.77
N ARG A 118 12.96 15.55 0.77
CA ARG A 118 13.28 16.96 0.50
C ARG A 118 12.42 17.88 1.38
N PRO A 119 12.89 19.07 1.74
CA PRO A 119 12.03 20.08 2.35
C PRO A 119 10.86 20.40 1.41
N VAL A 120 9.71 20.71 1.99
CA VAL A 120 8.52 21.11 1.20
C VAL A 120 8.84 22.42 0.48
N ILE A 121 8.83 22.40 -0.85
CA ILE A 121 9.27 23.51 -1.69
C ILE A 121 8.09 24.18 -2.40
N VAL A 122 6.93 23.50 -2.48
CA VAL A 122 5.84 23.91 -3.38
C VAL A 122 4.49 23.92 -2.66
N ASP A 123 3.80 25.07 -2.73
CA ASP A 123 2.42 25.20 -2.21
C ASP A 123 1.38 24.49 -3.09
N ARG A 124 1.71 24.21 -4.35
CA ARG A 124 0.80 23.56 -5.30
C ARG A 124 1.50 22.45 -6.07
N VAL A 125 0.87 21.28 -6.06
CA VAL A 125 1.33 20.13 -6.83
C VAL A 125 1.09 20.38 -8.32
N PRO A 126 2.09 20.24 -9.21
CA PRO A 126 1.93 20.48 -10.64
C PRO A 126 0.99 19.43 -11.27
N LEU A 127 -0.02 19.89 -12.03
CA LEU A 127 -1.11 19.04 -12.51
C LEU A 127 -0.66 17.97 -13.50
N PHE A 128 0.10 18.37 -14.54
CA PHE A 128 0.47 17.45 -15.62
C PHE A 128 1.33 16.27 -15.14
N PRO A 129 2.44 16.46 -14.38
CA PRO A 129 3.19 15.35 -13.80
C PRO A 129 2.34 14.48 -12.87
N SER A 130 1.44 15.09 -12.08
CA SER A 130 0.59 14.35 -11.15
C SER A 130 -0.41 13.44 -11.87
N PHE A 131 -0.95 13.86 -13.00
CA PHE A 131 -1.83 13.02 -13.82
C PHE A 131 -1.07 11.82 -14.40
N ALA A 132 0.12 12.03 -14.95
CA ALA A 132 0.94 10.95 -15.50
C ALA A 132 1.36 9.94 -14.41
N ILE A 133 1.83 10.44 -13.25
CA ILE A 133 2.21 9.62 -12.10
C ILE A 133 1.00 8.90 -11.53
N GLY A 134 -0.14 9.60 -11.38
CA GLY A 134 -1.38 9.01 -10.91
C GLY A 134 -1.84 7.85 -11.79
N ALA A 135 -1.84 8.04 -13.12
CA ALA A 135 -2.21 7.01 -14.08
C ALA A 135 -1.29 5.78 -13.98
N ALA A 136 0.04 5.99 -13.99
CA ALA A 136 1.02 4.90 -13.90
C ALA A 136 0.90 4.12 -12.58
N ILE A 137 0.81 4.83 -11.44
CA ILE A 137 0.66 4.20 -10.12
C ILE A 137 -0.69 3.50 -10.02
N GLY A 138 -1.77 4.11 -10.52
CA GLY A 138 -3.11 3.52 -10.53
C GLY A 138 -3.14 2.21 -11.30
N LEU A 139 -2.57 2.19 -12.52
CA LEU A 139 -2.51 0.99 -13.35
C LEU A 139 -1.76 -0.15 -12.64
N LEU A 140 -0.55 0.11 -12.16
CA LEU A 140 0.24 -0.87 -11.39
C LEU A 140 -0.49 -1.32 -10.12
N SER A 141 -1.13 -0.38 -9.42
CA SER A 141 -1.93 -0.67 -8.23
C SER A 141 -3.06 -1.65 -8.51
N GLY A 142 -3.81 -1.41 -9.59
CA GLY A 142 -4.89 -2.30 -10.01
C GLY A 142 -4.39 -3.67 -10.46
N MET A 143 -3.31 -3.72 -11.25
CA MET A 143 -2.71 -4.97 -11.71
C MET A 143 -2.22 -5.86 -10.57
N LEU A 144 -1.56 -5.27 -9.57
CA LEU A 144 -0.88 -5.99 -8.49
C LEU A 144 -1.69 -6.10 -7.19
N GLY A 145 -2.72 -5.25 -7.01
CA GLY A 145 -3.47 -5.20 -5.75
C GLY A 145 -2.75 -4.48 -4.61
N ILE A 146 -1.76 -3.60 -4.90
CA ILE A 146 -0.95 -2.93 -3.86
C ILE A 146 -1.57 -1.62 -3.34
N GLY A 147 -2.64 -1.11 -3.95
CA GLY A 147 -3.29 0.15 -3.54
C GLY A 147 -2.51 1.43 -3.88
N GLY A 148 -1.26 1.32 -4.33
CA GLY A 148 -0.43 2.40 -4.90
C GLY A 148 0.18 3.40 -3.93
N GLY A 149 -0.27 3.52 -2.69
CA GLY A 149 0.21 4.54 -1.75
C GLY A 149 1.69 4.44 -1.42
N ILE A 150 2.23 3.21 -1.43
CA ILE A 150 3.66 2.97 -1.19
C ILE A 150 4.53 3.55 -2.31
N LEU A 151 4.00 3.65 -3.51
CA LEU A 151 4.66 4.28 -4.66
C LEU A 151 4.44 5.80 -4.66
N LEU A 152 3.26 6.28 -4.23
CA LEU A 152 2.94 7.70 -4.19
C LEU A 152 3.75 8.46 -3.13
N SER A 153 3.89 7.91 -1.93
CA SER A 153 4.59 8.59 -0.85
C SER A 153 6.04 8.99 -1.17
N PRO A 154 6.89 8.11 -1.79
CA PRO A 154 8.23 8.54 -2.22
C PRO A 154 8.19 9.71 -3.19
N VAL A 155 7.25 9.68 -4.13
CA VAL A 155 7.10 10.77 -5.12
C VAL A 155 6.80 12.10 -4.42
N LEU A 156 5.84 12.11 -3.50
CA LEU A 156 5.47 13.32 -2.76
C LEU A 156 6.64 13.87 -1.95
N LEU A 157 7.41 13.00 -1.28
CA LEU A 157 8.52 13.39 -0.44
C LEU A 157 9.76 13.82 -1.24
N LEU A 158 10.09 13.11 -2.34
CA LEU A 158 11.24 13.42 -3.19
C LEU A 158 11.03 14.67 -4.01
N ALA A 159 9.81 14.89 -4.47
CA ALA A 159 9.44 16.10 -5.19
C ALA A 159 9.27 17.33 -4.26
N GLY A 160 9.25 17.13 -2.94
CA GLY A 160 9.00 18.21 -1.97
C GLY A 160 7.56 18.73 -2.04
N TRP A 161 6.59 17.90 -2.47
CA TRP A 161 5.18 18.30 -2.62
C TRP A 161 4.37 18.10 -1.33
N ALA A 162 4.89 17.35 -0.39
CA ALA A 162 4.27 17.14 0.91
C ALA A 162 5.31 16.79 1.98
N ASP A 163 5.01 17.14 3.22
CA ASP A 163 5.72 16.61 4.39
C ASP A 163 5.33 15.15 4.68
N ALA A 164 6.01 14.50 5.59
CA ALA A 164 5.80 13.08 5.89
C ALA A 164 4.38 12.75 6.38
N ARG A 165 3.75 13.65 7.15
CA ARG A 165 2.40 13.45 7.69
C ARG A 165 1.34 13.68 6.62
N THR A 166 1.50 14.74 5.82
CA THR A 166 0.63 15.01 4.67
C THR A 166 0.76 13.91 3.62
N ALA A 167 1.97 13.42 3.35
CA ALA A 167 2.19 12.28 2.44
C ALA A 167 1.52 11.00 2.97
N ALA A 168 1.58 10.73 4.29
CA ALA A 168 0.91 9.61 4.92
C ALA A 168 -0.63 9.70 4.78
N ALA A 169 -1.20 10.86 5.12
CA ALA A 169 -2.63 11.12 4.98
C ALA A 169 -3.10 10.98 3.52
N THR A 170 -2.36 11.59 2.58
CA THR A 170 -2.65 11.51 1.14
C THR A 170 -2.58 10.07 0.64
N SER A 171 -1.56 9.31 1.04
CA SER A 171 -1.40 7.92 0.65
C SER A 171 -2.50 7.01 1.19
N ALA A 172 -2.98 7.25 2.41
CA ALA A 172 -4.08 6.47 2.98
C ALA A 172 -5.35 6.62 2.13
N PHE A 173 -5.75 7.85 1.79
CA PHE A 173 -6.91 8.08 0.93
C PHE A 173 -6.68 7.60 -0.51
N PHE A 174 -5.47 7.74 -1.03
CA PHE A 174 -5.11 7.23 -2.35
C PHE A 174 -5.25 5.70 -2.43
N ILE A 175 -4.76 4.97 -1.42
CA ILE A 175 -4.92 3.52 -1.29
C ILE A 175 -6.40 3.16 -1.22
N LEU A 176 -7.17 3.87 -0.40
CA LEU A 176 -8.60 3.62 -0.21
C LEU A 176 -9.35 3.65 -1.54
N VAL A 177 -9.22 4.73 -2.31
CA VAL A 177 -9.97 4.91 -3.55
C VAL A 177 -9.49 3.98 -4.66
N ASN A 178 -8.18 3.72 -4.77
CA ASN A 178 -7.64 2.80 -5.77
C ASN A 178 -7.95 1.34 -5.43
N SER A 179 -7.95 0.95 -4.15
CA SER A 179 -8.35 -0.40 -3.74
C SER A 179 -9.84 -0.63 -3.98
N ALA A 180 -10.69 0.36 -3.70
CA ALA A 180 -12.10 0.30 -4.04
C ALA A 180 -12.31 0.16 -5.56
N ALA A 181 -11.63 0.99 -6.36
CA ALA A 181 -11.70 0.91 -7.81
C ALA A 181 -11.22 -0.45 -8.35
N GLY A 182 -10.14 -0.98 -7.80
CA GLY A 182 -9.63 -2.30 -8.15
C GLY A 182 -10.62 -3.43 -7.83
N LEU A 183 -11.25 -3.39 -6.67
CA LEU A 183 -12.26 -4.39 -6.27
C LEU A 183 -13.51 -4.35 -7.15
N LEU A 184 -13.92 -3.17 -7.63
CA LEU A 184 -15.08 -3.04 -8.53
C LEU A 184 -14.90 -3.76 -9.87
N ASN A 185 -13.66 -4.05 -10.28
CA ASN A 185 -13.37 -4.78 -11.52
C ASN A 185 -12.92 -6.23 -11.27
N VAL A 186 -13.16 -6.77 -10.07
CA VAL A 186 -12.99 -8.19 -9.76
C VAL A 186 -14.36 -8.85 -9.83
N PRO A 187 -14.60 -9.78 -10.78
CA PRO A 187 -15.95 -10.35 -11.02
C PRO A 187 -16.54 -11.08 -9.81
N ASP A 188 -15.69 -11.84 -9.08
CA ASP A 188 -16.12 -12.68 -7.98
C ASP A 188 -15.19 -12.52 -6.76
N LEU A 189 -15.57 -11.64 -5.85
CA LEU A 189 -14.79 -11.35 -4.64
C LEU A 189 -14.64 -12.56 -3.71
N GLY A 190 -15.62 -13.45 -3.68
CA GLY A 190 -15.63 -14.60 -2.79
C GLY A 190 -14.89 -15.85 -3.30
N VAL A 191 -14.87 -16.04 -4.63
CA VAL A 191 -14.33 -17.25 -5.26
C VAL A 191 -12.80 -17.32 -5.25
N GLY A 192 -12.12 -16.19 -5.07
CA GLY A 192 -10.66 -16.14 -5.11
C GLY A 192 -9.97 -15.99 -3.74
N MET A 193 -10.71 -15.82 -2.67
CA MET A 193 -10.10 -15.62 -1.35
C MET A 193 -9.66 -16.96 -0.74
N PRO A 194 -8.42 -17.06 -0.23
CA PRO A 194 -7.96 -18.24 0.48
C PRO A 194 -8.76 -18.50 1.76
N ASP A 195 -8.84 -19.76 2.16
CA ASP A 195 -9.39 -20.14 3.46
C ASP A 195 -8.63 -19.43 4.59
N GLY A 196 -9.36 -18.90 5.57
CA GLY A 196 -8.77 -18.11 6.66
C GLY A 196 -8.53 -16.63 6.37
N SER A 197 -8.81 -16.14 5.16
CA SER A 197 -8.65 -14.72 4.81
C SER A 197 -9.42 -13.76 5.73
N ALA A 198 -10.56 -14.18 6.27
CA ALA A 198 -11.32 -13.41 7.25
C ALA A 198 -10.51 -13.14 8.54
N HIS A 199 -9.76 -14.12 9.01
CA HIS A 199 -8.87 -13.96 10.17
C HIS A 199 -7.71 -13.00 9.86
N TRP A 200 -7.17 -13.07 8.64
CA TRP A 200 -6.10 -12.16 8.19
C TRP A 200 -6.59 -10.71 8.11
N ILE A 201 -7.80 -10.50 7.56
CA ILE A 201 -8.42 -9.18 7.48
C ILE A 201 -8.68 -8.62 8.89
N THR A 202 -9.24 -9.44 9.79
CA THR A 202 -9.51 -9.03 11.19
C THR A 202 -8.21 -8.65 11.90
N ALA A 203 -7.17 -9.47 11.77
CA ALA A 203 -5.85 -9.20 12.35
C ALA A 203 -5.24 -7.90 11.79
N ALA A 204 -5.34 -7.68 10.47
CA ALA A 204 -4.86 -6.46 9.83
C ALA A 204 -5.64 -5.22 10.28
N VAL A 205 -6.96 -5.32 10.46
CA VAL A 205 -7.80 -4.23 10.99
C VAL A 205 -7.37 -3.85 12.40
N LEU A 206 -7.15 -4.81 13.29
CA LEU A 206 -6.70 -4.56 14.67
C LEU A 206 -5.30 -3.93 14.68
N GLY A 207 -4.37 -4.46 13.91
CA GLY A 207 -3.02 -3.88 13.74
C GLY A 207 -3.07 -2.48 13.16
N GLY A 208 -3.89 -2.29 12.11
CA GLY A 208 -4.08 -1.00 11.44
C GLY A 208 -4.69 0.08 12.32
N LEU A 209 -5.66 -0.28 13.17
CA LEU A 209 -6.25 0.62 14.17
C LEU A 209 -5.19 1.15 15.15
N ALA A 210 -4.42 0.25 15.74
CA ALA A 210 -3.37 0.62 16.69
C ALA A 210 -2.24 1.41 16.02
N GLY A 211 -1.78 0.96 14.84
CA GLY A 211 -0.69 1.59 14.10
C GLY A 211 -1.03 2.99 13.61
N SER A 212 -2.19 3.19 13.00
CA SER A 212 -2.60 4.50 12.50
C SER A 212 -2.91 5.50 13.62
N TRP A 213 -3.46 5.02 14.75
CA TRP A 213 -3.65 5.86 15.93
C TRP A 213 -2.32 6.40 16.48
N LEU A 214 -1.30 5.54 16.54
CA LEU A 214 0.03 5.94 16.98
C LEU A 214 0.70 6.85 15.94
N GLY A 215 0.65 6.48 14.66
CA GLY A 215 1.28 7.22 13.56
C GLY A 215 0.72 8.62 13.33
N ALA A 216 -0.60 8.79 13.50
CA ALA A 216 -1.23 10.10 13.35
C ALA A 216 -0.82 11.10 14.47
N ARG A 217 -0.41 10.59 15.64
CA ARG A 217 -0.06 11.38 16.82
C ARG A 217 1.44 11.48 17.07
N ARG A 218 2.19 10.42 16.75
CA ARG A 218 3.65 10.32 16.98
C ARG A 218 4.35 9.95 15.67
N SER A 219 5.57 10.42 15.48
CA SER A 219 6.42 9.94 14.38
C SER A 219 6.90 8.53 14.68
N PRO A 220 6.80 7.57 13.74
CA PRO A 220 7.31 6.22 13.94
C PRO A 220 8.82 6.21 14.15
N GLU A 221 9.29 5.34 15.06
CA GLU A 221 10.71 5.18 15.31
C GLU A 221 11.47 4.70 14.05
N PRO A 222 12.61 5.32 13.71
CA PRO A 222 13.39 4.96 12.53
C PRO A 222 13.79 3.49 12.48
N ARG A 223 14.16 2.91 13.63
CA ARG A 223 14.59 1.50 13.76
C ARG A 223 13.48 0.52 13.35
N LEU A 224 12.24 0.81 13.73
CA LEU A 224 11.10 -0.05 13.43
C LEU A 224 10.79 -0.04 11.92
N ARG A 225 10.89 1.15 11.29
CA ARG A 225 10.74 1.31 9.84
C ARG A 225 11.84 0.57 9.08
N GLN A 226 13.08 0.66 9.55
CA GLN A 226 14.24 -0.02 8.96
C GLN A 226 14.10 -1.55 9.04
N ALA A 227 13.69 -2.08 10.19
CA ALA A 227 13.46 -3.52 10.36
C ALA A 227 12.41 -4.04 9.38
N LEU A 228 11.27 -3.34 9.23
CA LEU A 228 10.26 -3.68 8.23
C LEU A 228 10.83 -3.59 6.81
N GLY A 229 11.59 -2.54 6.51
CA GLY A 229 12.23 -2.39 5.20
C GLY A 229 13.16 -3.55 4.85
N MET A 230 13.95 -4.03 5.79
CA MET A 230 14.82 -5.20 5.58
C MET A 230 14.02 -6.49 5.33
N VAL A 231 12.95 -6.73 6.08
CA VAL A 231 12.05 -7.89 5.85
C VAL A 231 11.46 -7.84 4.45
N LEU A 232 11.03 -6.66 3.99
CA LEU A 232 10.49 -6.51 2.63
C LEU A 232 11.55 -6.73 1.56
N LEU A 233 12.79 -6.27 1.78
CA LEU A 233 13.89 -6.51 0.83
C LEU A 233 14.19 -8.01 0.72
N LEU A 234 14.23 -8.74 1.82
CA LEU A 234 14.39 -10.20 1.80
C LEU A 234 13.22 -10.88 1.08
N ALA A 235 11.99 -10.46 1.34
CA ALA A 235 10.81 -10.99 0.67
C ALA A 235 10.83 -10.68 -0.85
N SER A 236 11.31 -9.49 -1.25
CA SER A 236 11.41 -9.12 -2.66
C SER A 236 12.38 -10.00 -3.43
N VAL A 237 13.48 -10.40 -2.83
CA VAL A 237 14.44 -11.35 -3.45
C VAL A 237 13.74 -12.68 -3.74
N LYS A 238 12.98 -13.22 -2.79
CA LYS A 238 12.23 -14.48 -2.99
C LYS A 238 11.14 -14.36 -4.07
N LEU A 239 10.52 -13.18 -4.23
CA LEU A 239 9.50 -12.94 -5.25
C LEU A 239 10.10 -12.75 -6.65
N LEU A 240 11.31 -12.22 -6.73
CA LEU A 240 12.02 -12.00 -8.00
C LEU A 240 12.69 -13.28 -8.52
N TRP A 241 13.09 -14.17 -7.63
CA TRP A 241 13.70 -15.49 -7.92
C TRP A 241 12.92 -16.58 -7.18
N PRO A 242 11.75 -16.97 -7.73
CA PRO A 242 10.88 -17.98 -7.09
C PRO A 242 11.48 -19.40 -7.17
#